data_ad7e19dad66ac8091b26d822859a80d7
#
_entry.id   ad7e19dad66ac8091b26d822859a80d7
#
_cell.length_a   1.000
_cell.length_b   1.000
_cell.length_c   1.000
_cell.angle_alpha   90.00
_cell.angle_beta   90.00
_cell.angle_gamma   90.00
#
_symmetry.space_group_name_H-M   'P 1'
#
loop_
_entity.id
_entity.type
_entity.pdbx_description
1 polymer ?
#
loop_
_entity_poly.entity_id
_entity_poly.type
_entity_poly.pdbx_seq_one_letter_code
_entity_poly.pdbx_strand_id
1 'polypeptide(L)'
;MTRRKKLKITEDSVETRYANWTAQMLAIMMPWSLYWVAGRASAKTVQVLAERVQEAAQDCPGAPFAWVADTYSDLHKNVIPSLIDGLQLLGWELGTHYVINEAPPEEWRLRMYNVCTDWRNTMVFFTGFNFTFISLDRLAIGAGRSYVGVFGDEVKYFPEEKFTNLLKAVRGFYVKYGQSVWYRSRTLTTDMPNPNHLGEYDWILKQSAQNNKEQIMLMLRTGLVYNDCKKTYVAHLQEYRELVEQQRTDRNLQEKVDKAAKAVELAKRNMKRWEERWIKTRRRVSFFFISSSYVNADILGLDWFSDELAEGLEGLTCNILSIIPKIEANLLFYPNLSIRHFYADGYLNKIIEVKPLGWMEDCSALRYHNHNLPLEAGMDAGNMLSLVIGQQHGREYRVLKEFYTLPPDTVRELGVQFVRYFAPRRTKVLKLYYDRAMNNYKGVKADMATQIKNAIEYDAEGKSTGWRVQLMSVGQGNIGSNLEYRFMSDLLSGNLAGKLFTLLIDQYNCPNLKAEMEVCKTKLVDDGGSQIVVKLKTGDKLPRERLPKESTNLTDALKYLLMRKEFLRIWQSKVTSYAP
;
A
#
# COMPACT_ATOMS: atom_id res chain seq x y z
N MET A 1 24.23 -17.06 -21.92
CA MET A 1 24.42 -17.97 -20.76
C MET A 1 25.46 -17.36 -19.83
N THR A 2 25.04 -16.56 -18.88
CA THR A 2 25.91 -15.94 -17.89
C THR A 2 26.25 -16.99 -16.81
N ARG A 3 27.53 -17.31 -16.66
CA ARG A 3 28.02 -18.21 -15.60
C ARG A 3 27.59 -17.66 -14.23
N ARG A 4 26.57 -18.28 -13.60
CA ARG A 4 26.20 -18.01 -12.22
C ARG A 4 27.41 -18.31 -11.31
N LYS A 5 27.93 -17.29 -10.63
CA LYS A 5 28.97 -17.46 -9.60
C LYS A 5 28.40 -18.38 -8.51
N LYS A 6 29.09 -19.50 -8.23
CA LYS A 6 28.80 -20.34 -7.05
C LYS A 6 29.03 -19.49 -5.81
N LEU A 7 27.99 -19.26 -5.04
CA LEU A 7 28.07 -18.59 -3.77
C LEU A 7 28.85 -19.49 -2.79
N LYS A 8 30.02 -19.08 -2.39
CA LYS A 8 30.62 -19.49 -1.12
C LYS A 8 30.01 -18.57 -0.06
N ILE A 9 29.03 -19.06 0.70
CA ILE A 9 28.64 -18.42 1.95
C ILE A 9 29.83 -18.67 2.90
N THR A 10 30.74 -17.72 2.93
CA THR A 10 31.77 -17.69 3.94
C THR A 10 31.13 -17.03 5.17
N GLU A 11 31.10 -17.69 6.32
CA GLU A 11 30.78 -17.15 7.65
C GLU A 11 31.65 -15.91 8.01
N ASP A 12 32.27 -15.32 7.03
CA ASP A 12 33.54 -14.61 7.15
C ASP A 12 33.50 -13.12 6.89
N SER A 13 32.37 -12.54 6.45
CA SER A 13 32.25 -11.09 6.31
C SER A 13 31.30 -10.50 7.34
N VAL A 14 31.85 -9.72 8.26
CA VAL A 14 31.06 -8.91 9.19
C VAL A 14 30.99 -7.51 8.61
N GLU A 15 29.80 -7.12 8.18
CA GLU A 15 29.54 -5.77 7.72
C GLU A 15 28.79 -4.99 8.79
N THR A 16 29.21 -3.75 9.05
CA THR A 16 28.48 -2.82 9.91
C THR A 16 27.43 -2.11 9.08
N ARG A 17 26.17 -2.13 9.52
CA ARG A 17 25.06 -1.47 8.85
C ARG A 17 24.43 -0.43 9.74
N TYR A 18 23.95 0.64 9.11
CA TYR A 18 23.09 1.59 9.79
C TYR A 18 21.66 1.04 9.87
N ALA A 19 21.07 1.15 11.05
CA ALA A 19 19.63 0.94 11.25
C ALA A 19 19.14 1.92 12.30
N ASN A 20 17.90 2.40 12.17
CA ASN A 20 17.35 3.25 13.21
C ASN A 20 17.19 2.47 14.53
N TRP A 21 17.12 3.18 15.66
CA TRP A 21 17.11 2.55 16.98
C TRP A 21 15.95 1.54 17.18
N THR A 22 14.79 1.77 16.56
CA THR A 22 13.64 0.85 16.62
C THR A 22 13.94 -0.44 15.88
N ALA A 23 14.51 -0.35 14.67
CA ALA A 23 14.93 -1.52 13.91
C ALA A 23 15.99 -2.32 14.67
N GLN A 24 17.00 -1.66 15.26
CA GLN A 24 17.99 -2.32 16.11
C GLN A 24 17.35 -3.02 17.31
N MET A 25 16.41 -2.38 18.00
CA MET A 25 15.69 -2.97 19.12
C MET A 25 14.89 -4.21 18.68
N LEU A 26 14.18 -4.11 17.56
CA LEU A 26 13.38 -5.22 17.01
C LEU A 26 14.24 -6.38 16.53
N ALA A 27 15.43 -6.12 15.97
CA ALA A 27 16.43 -7.12 15.61
C ALA A 27 16.96 -7.87 16.83
N ILE A 28 17.29 -7.15 17.91
CA ILE A 28 17.76 -7.74 19.17
C ILE A 28 16.67 -8.59 19.83
N MET A 29 15.44 -8.11 19.84
CA MET A 29 14.30 -8.82 20.43
C MET A 29 13.83 -9.99 19.56
N MET A 30 13.67 -9.76 18.27
CA MET A 30 13.14 -10.68 17.25
C MET A 30 11.96 -11.53 17.77
N PRO A 31 10.85 -10.88 18.17
CA PRO A 31 9.72 -11.57 18.80
C PRO A 31 9.09 -12.61 17.87
N TRP A 32 8.45 -13.62 18.44
CA TRP A 32 7.67 -14.61 17.69
C TRP A 32 6.64 -13.95 16.80
N SER A 33 5.78 -13.09 17.34
CA SER A 33 4.86 -12.27 16.55
C SER A 33 5.13 -10.79 16.79
N LEU A 34 5.16 -10.03 15.71
CA LEU A 34 5.35 -8.58 15.73
C LEU A 34 4.11 -7.91 15.14
N TYR A 35 3.56 -6.95 15.88
CA TYR A 35 2.52 -6.04 15.43
C TYR A 35 3.05 -4.62 15.61
N TRP A 36 3.46 -3.99 14.53
CA TRP A 36 4.09 -2.68 14.61
C TRP A 36 3.31 -1.62 13.84
N VAL A 37 2.77 -0.67 14.59
CA VAL A 37 2.14 0.55 14.05
C VAL A 37 3.19 1.65 14.08
N ALA A 38 3.60 2.13 12.91
CA ALA A 38 4.67 3.12 12.82
C ALA A 38 4.37 4.18 11.79
N GLY A 39 4.77 5.41 12.06
CA GLY A 39 4.60 6.51 11.14
C GLY A 39 5.25 6.26 9.78
N ARG A 40 4.87 7.02 8.77
CA ARG A 40 5.46 6.96 7.43
C ARG A 40 6.97 7.17 7.49
N ALA A 41 7.67 6.63 6.50
CA ALA A 41 9.13 6.72 6.39
C ALA A 41 9.92 6.18 7.62
N SER A 42 9.31 5.36 8.49
CA SER A 42 9.98 4.71 9.62
C SER A 42 10.83 3.48 9.24
N ALA A 43 11.01 3.23 7.93
CA ALA A 43 11.75 2.11 7.35
C ALA A 43 11.21 0.71 7.72
N LYS A 44 9.87 0.58 7.88
CA LYS A 44 9.18 -0.68 8.23
C LYS A 44 9.62 -1.84 7.33
N THR A 45 9.46 -1.67 6.03
CA THR A 45 9.69 -2.74 5.04
C THR A 45 11.17 -2.97 4.80
N VAL A 46 11.94 -1.90 4.58
CA VAL A 46 13.35 -1.95 4.20
C VAL A 46 14.26 -2.47 5.33
N GLN A 47 14.01 -2.07 6.57
CA GLN A 47 14.87 -2.47 7.70
C GLN A 47 14.28 -3.64 8.48
N VAL A 48 13.01 -3.55 8.92
CA VAL A 48 12.46 -4.53 9.86
C VAL A 48 11.90 -5.76 9.18
N LEU A 49 11.05 -5.59 8.13
CA LEU A 49 10.48 -6.75 7.44
C LEU A 49 11.55 -7.54 6.70
N ALA A 50 12.48 -6.88 6.00
CA ALA A 50 13.57 -7.54 5.29
C ALA A 50 14.46 -8.37 6.23
N GLU A 51 14.84 -7.84 7.39
CA GLU A 51 15.65 -8.55 8.39
C GLU A 51 14.89 -9.75 8.95
N ARG A 52 13.61 -9.61 9.27
CA ARG A 52 12.77 -10.72 9.72
C ARG A 52 12.57 -11.80 8.65
N VAL A 53 12.51 -11.42 7.38
CA VAL A 53 12.48 -12.37 6.26
C VAL A 53 13.80 -13.13 6.18
N GLN A 54 14.93 -12.43 6.26
CA GLN A 54 16.26 -13.07 6.22
C GLN A 54 16.42 -14.08 7.37
N GLU A 55 16.07 -13.70 8.58
CA GLU A 55 16.12 -14.56 9.76
C GLU A 55 15.19 -15.78 9.61
N ALA A 56 13.93 -15.58 9.17
CA ALA A 56 12.99 -16.66 8.96
C ALA A 56 13.46 -17.63 7.87
N ALA A 57 14.05 -17.13 6.79
CA ALA A 57 14.54 -17.96 5.68
C ALA A 57 15.78 -18.79 6.07
N GLN A 58 16.59 -18.31 7.03
CA GLN A 58 17.72 -19.04 7.59
C GLN A 58 17.28 -20.07 8.64
N ASP A 59 16.35 -19.70 9.54
CA ASP A 59 15.85 -20.58 10.61
C ASP A 59 14.92 -21.69 10.12
N CYS A 60 14.18 -21.43 9.01
CA CYS A 60 13.18 -22.35 8.48
C CYS A 60 13.45 -22.71 7.01
N PRO A 61 14.57 -23.36 6.67
CA PRO A 61 14.86 -23.77 5.30
C PRO A 61 13.72 -24.61 4.71
N GLY A 62 13.26 -24.26 3.50
CA GLY A 62 12.20 -24.96 2.80
C GLY A 62 10.77 -24.65 3.26
N ALA A 63 10.59 -23.78 4.24
CA ALA A 63 9.27 -23.50 4.79
C ALA A 63 8.42 -22.59 3.88
N PRO A 64 7.13 -22.92 3.65
CA PRO A 64 6.19 -22.02 3.00
C PRO A 64 5.58 -21.04 3.99
N PHE A 65 5.65 -19.75 3.65
CA PHE A 65 5.01 -18.65 4.36
C PHE A 65 4.00 -17.94 3.47
N ALA A 66 3.01 -17.29 4.08
CA ALA A 66 2.13 -16.37 3.39
C ALA A 66 2.66 -14.93 3.53
N TRP A 67 2.66 -14.19 2.42
CA TRP A 67 2.74 -12.74 2.48
C TRP A 67 1.41 -12.16 2.02
N VAL A 68 0.79 -11.38 2.89
CA VAL A 68 -0.57 -10.86 2.69
C VAL A 68 -0.52 -9.38 2.35
N ALA A 69 -1.29 -9.00 1.37
CA ALA A 69 -1.59 -7.61 1.05
C ALA A 69 -3.10 -7.45 0.80
N ASP A 70 -3.58 -6.22 0.81
CA ASP A 70 -4.97 -5.96 0.49
C ASP A 70 -5.25 -6.25 -0.99
N THR A 71 -4.36 -5.80 -1.89
CA THR A 71 -4.41 -6.11 -3.34
C THR A 71 -3.07 -6.56 -3.90
N TYR A 72 -3.11 -7.30 -5.02
CA TYR A 72 -1.90 -7.62 -5.78
C TYR A 72 -1.24 -6.39 -6.40
N SER A 73 -2.02 -5.38 -6.77
CA SER A 73 -1.48 -4.13 -7.32
C SER A 73 -0.58 -3.42 -6.30
N ASP A 74 -1.06 -3.30 -5.06
CA ASP A 74 -0.27 -2.69 -3.99
C ASP A 74 1.00 -3.50 -3.68
N LEU A 75 0.87 -4.81 -3.62
CA LEU A 75 1.99 -5.73 -3.40
C LEU A 75 3.09 -5.55 -4.44
N HIS A 76 2.73 -5.48 -5.73
CA HIS A 76 3.68 -5.34 -6.82
C HIS A 76 4.30 -3.94 -6.93
N LYS A 77 3.53 -2.89 -6.60
CA LYS A 77 4.00 -1.50 -6.76
C LYS A 77 4.80 -0.99 -5.56
N ASN A 78 4.42 -1.40 -4.36
CA ASN A 78 4.92 -0.80 -3.12
C ASN A 78 5.72 -1.79 -2.25
N VAL A 79 5.15 -2.96 -1.98
CA VAL A 79 5.73 -3.88 -0.99
C VAL A 79 6.94 -4.63 -1.55
N ILE A 80 6.82 -5.25 -2.72
CA ILE A 80 7.92 -6.05 -3.31
C ILE A 80 9.14 -5.18 -3.61
N PRO A 81 9.05 -4.00 -4.25
CA PRO A 81 10.21 -3.15 -4.48
C PRO A 81 10.94 -2.78 -3.20
N SER A 82 10.21 -2.31 -2.17
CA SER A 82 10.80 -1.96 -0.87
C SER A 82 11.44 -3.15 -0.16
N LEU A 83 10.87 -4.36 -0.31
CA LEU A 83 11.47 -5.57 0.23
C LEU A 83 12.76 -5.96 -0.50
N ILE A 84 12.80 -5.81 -1.83
CA ILE A 84 14.01 -6.02 -2.65
C ILE A 84 15.13 -5.09 -2.17
N ASP A 85 14.84 -3.79 -2.01
CA ASP A 85 15.81 -2.81 -1.52
C ASP A 85 16.34 -3.21 -0.13
N GLY A 86 15.45 -3.62 0.77
CA GLY A 86 15.83 -4.08 2.11
C GLY A 86 16.69 -5.34 2.08
N LEU A 87 16.36 -6.33 1.27
CA LEU A 87 17.16 -7.56 1.12
C LEU A 87 18.54 -7.27 0.49
N GLN A 88 18.60 -6.34 -0.46
CA GLN A 88 19.86 -5.90 -1.06
C GLN A 88 20.77 -5.23 -0.03
N LEU A 89 20.23 -4.37 0.84
CA LEU A 89 20.96 -3.82 1.98
C LEU A 89 21.46 -4.90 2.95
N LEU A 90 20.78 -6.04 3.03
CA LEU A 90 21.17 -7.21 3.80
C LEU A 90 22.15 -8.15 3.05
N GLY A 91 22.64 -7.74 1.86
CA GLY A 91 23.55 -8.50 1.03
C GLY A 91 22.89 -9.64 0.25
N TRP A 92 21.55 -9.64 0.15
CA TRP A 92 20.81 -10.63 -0.63
C TRP A 92 20.31 -10.04 -1.94
N GLU A 93 20.77 -10.59 -3.06
CA GLU A 93 20.55 -10.10 -4.41
C GLU A 93 19.50 -10.94 -5.16
N LEU A 94 18.64 -10.29 -5.92
CA LEU A 94 17.69 -10.92 -6.83
C LEU A 94 18.44 -11.77 -7.88
N GLY A 95 17.93 -12.96 -8.17
CA GLY A 95 18.53 -13.92 -9.10
C GLY A 95 19.69 -14.73 -8.50
N THR A 96 20.30 -14.27 -7.42
CA THR A 96 21.42 -14.95 -6.74
C THR A 96 20.97 -15.63 -5.44
N HIS A 97 20.23 -14.91 -4.62
CA HIS A 97 19.76 -15.38 -3.31
C HIS A 97 18.27 -15.70 -3.28
N TYR A 98 17.49 -15.08 -4.14
CA TYR A 98 16.06 -15.31 -4.29
C TYR A 98 15.59 -14.99 -5.71
N VAL A 99 14.42 -15.54 -6.07
CA VAL A 99 13.70 -15.26 -7.33
C VAL A 99 12.24 -14.92 -7.03
N ILE A 100 11.62 -14.14 -7.91
CA ILE A 100 10.22 -13.68 -7.75
C ILE A 100 9.46 -13.98 -9.05
N ASN A 101 8.29 -14.61 -8.93
CA ASN A 101 7.38 -14.93 -10.05
C ASN A 101 8.00 -15.79 -11.15
N GLU A 102 9.08 -16.48 -10.87
CA GLU A 102 9.75 -17.37 -11.81
C GLU A 102 10.18 -18.67 -11.12
N ALA A 103 10.41 -19.70 -11.94
CA ALA A 103 10.87 -21.00 -11.43
C ALA A 103 12.28 -20.88 -10.83
N PRO A 104 12.49 -21.24 -9.56
CA PRO A 104 13.81 -21.22 -8.95
C PRO A 104 14.71 -22.32 -9.51
N PRO A 105 16.03 -22.22 -9.30
CA PRO A 105 16.97 -23.29 -9.59
C PRO A 105 16.54 -24.63 -8.98
N GLU A 106 16.85 -25.74 -9.63
CA GLU A 106 16.45 -27.07 -9.18
C GLU A 106 16.95 -27.38 -7.75
N GLU A 107 18.17 -26.97 -7.43
CA GLU A 107 18.75 -27.13 -6.10
C GLU A 107 17.88 -26.47 -5.00
N TRP A 108 17.24 -25.35 -5.29
CA TRP A 108 16.36 -24.66 -4.34
C TRP A 108 15.01 -25.35 -4.23
N ARG A 109 14.46 -25.83 -5.37
CA ARG A 109 13.21 -26.60 -5.40
C ARG A 109 13.29 -27.88 -4.57
N LEU A 110 14.42 -28.58 -4.64
CA LEU A 110 14.67 -29.80 -3.84
C LEU A 110 14.70 -29.54 -2.33
N ARG A 111 14.99 -28.30 -1.92
CA ARG A 111 14.96 -27.89 -0.50
C ARG A 111 13.57 -27.51 0.00
N MET A 112 12.65 -27.17 -0.91
CA MET A 112 11.28 -26.78 -0.53
C MET A 112 10.53 -27.97 0.09
N TYR A 113 9.80 -27.68 1.16
CA TYR A 113 8.99 -28.70 1.84
C TYR A 113 7.59 -28.87 1.22
N ASN A 114 7.14 -27.88 0.47
CA ASN A 114 5.88 -27.91 -0.28
C ASN A 114 6.16 -28.04 -1.79
N VAL A 115 5.29 -28.74 -2.48
CA VAL A 115 5.32 -28.79 -3.94
C VAL A 115 4.68 -27.52 -4.49
N CYS A 116 5.39 -26.82 -5.38
CA CYS A 116 4.88 -25.68 -6.12
C CYS A 116 4.95 -25.97 -7.62
N THR A 117 3.81 -25.93 -8.30
CA THR A 117 3.69 -26.13 -9.74
C THR A 117 3.44 -24.84 -10.51
N ASP A 118 3.05 -23.79 -9.80
CA ASP A 118 2.78 -22.45 -10.33
C ASP A 118 3.60 -21.42 -9.54
N TRP A 119 4.51 -20.77 -10.22
CA TRP A 119 5.45 -19.80 -9.65
C TRP A 119 4.93 -18.37 -9.61
N ARG A 120 3.76 -18.11 -10.15
CA ARG A 120 3.11 -16.80 -10.06
C ARG A 120 2.80 -16.47 -8.61
N ASN A 121 3.00 -15.21 -8.25
CA ASN A 121 2.84 -14.71 -6.87
C ASN A 121 3.65 -15.50 -5.84
N THR A 122 4.88 -15.86 -6.20
CA THR A 122 5.80 -16.51 -5.30
C THR A 122 7.14 -15.80 -5.24
N MET A 123 7.80 -15.90 -4.11
CA MET A 123 9.19 -15.52 -3.90
C MET A 123 9.89 -16.71 -3.27
N VAL A 124 10.97 -17.19 -3.88
CA VAL A 124 11.68 -18.39 -3.42
C VAL A 124 13.14 -18.05 -3.17
N PHE A 125 13.64 -18.45 -2.01
CA PHE A 125 15.01 -18.21 -1.57
C PHE A 125 15.90 -19.43 -1.79
N PHE A 126 17.20 -19.21 -1.82
CA PHE A 126 18.22 -20.27 -1.99
C PHE A 126 18.16 -21.36 -0.92
N THR A 127 17.58 -21.07 0.26
CA THR A 127 17.32 -22.04 1.32
C THR A 127 16.13 -22.94 1.05
N GLY A 128 15.35 -22.69 -0.03
CA GLY A 128 14.05 -23.30 -0.29
C GLY A 128 12.90 -22.65 0.48
N PHE A 129 13.19 -21.75 1.42
CA PHE A 129 12.15 -20.93 2.04
C PHE A 129 11.38 -20.17 0.97
N ASN A 130 10.07 -20.07 1.11
CA ASN A 130 9.28 -19.43 0.07
C ASN A 130 8.07 -18.68 0.62
N PHE A 131 7.72 -17.59 -0.04
CA PHE A 131 6.46 -16.89 0.14
C PHE A 131 5.47 -17.25 -0.97
N THR A 132 4.20 -17.37 -0.60
CA THR A 132 3.08 -17.19 -1.51
C THR A 132 2.48 -15.82 -1.22
N PHE A 133 2.42 -14.95 -2.21
CA PHE A 133 1.75 -13.66 -2.13
C PHE A 133 0.23 -13.85 -2.25
N ILE A 134 -0.51 -13.30 -1.29
CA ILE A 134 -1.96 -13.46 -1.16
C ILE A 134 -2.61 -12.09 -1.08
N SER A 135 -3.63 -11.89 -1.91
CA SER A 135 -4.46 -10.69 -1.85
C SER A 135 -5.79 -11.00 -1.15
N LEU A 136 -6.21 -10.11 -0.24
CA LEU A 136 -7.44 -10.24 0.55
C LEU A 136 -8.71 -9.87 -0.23
N ASP A 137 -8.60 -9.33 -1.45
CA ASP A 137 -9.74 -9.05 -2.32
C ASP A 137 -10.40 -10.33 -2.90
N ARG A 138 -9.73 -11.48 -2.82
CA ARG A 138 -10.25 -12.77 -3.32
C ARG A 138 -11.20 -13.43 -2.32
N LEU A 139 -12.30 -14.00 -2.82
CA LEU A 139 -13.30 -14.70 -2.01
C LEU A 139 -12.78 -16.02 -1.38
N ALA A 140 -11.85 -16.72 -2.03
CA ALA A 140 -11.31 -18.01 -1.57
C ALA A 140 -9.85 -17.88 -1.11
N ILE A 141 -9.65 -17.20 0.01
CA ILE A 141 -8.31 -16.89 0.54
C ILE A 141 -7.73 -18.12 1.24
N GLY A 142 -6.58 -18.60 0.74
CA GLY A 142 -5.81 -19.67 1.39
C GLY A 142 -6.45 -21.06 1.38
N ALA A 143 -7.56 -21.26 0.66
CA ALA A 143 -8.20 -22.57 0.53
C ALA A 143 -7.25 -23.58 -0.12
N GLY A 144 -7.00 -24.71 0.57
CA GLY A 144 -6.17 -25.80 0.08
C GLY A 144 -4.66 -25.65 0.30
N ARG A 145 -4.17 -24.55 0.87
CA ARG A 145 -2.76 -24.38 1.22
C ARG A 145 -2.56 -24.31 2.74
N SER A 146 -1.36 -24.65 3.19
CA SER A 146 -0.96 -24.51 4.60
C SER A 146 0.36 -23.76 4.66
N TYR A 147 0.50 -22.91 5.67
CA TYR A 147 1.67 -22.05 5.88
C TYR A 147 2.25 -22.24 7.27
N VAL A 148 3.56 -21.97 7.41
CA VAL A 148 4.27 -21.99 8.69
C VAL A 148 4.05 -20.70 9.46
N GLY A 149 4.05 -19.55 8.77
CA GLY A 149 3.82 -18.23 9.35
C GLY A 149 3.27 -17.25 8.32
N VAL A 150 3.03 -16.00 8.72
CA VAL A 150 2.47 -14.94 7.88
C VAL A 150 3.19 -13.61 8.08
N PHE A 151 3.40 -12.94 6.96
CA PHE A 151 3.86 -11.55 6.87
C PHE A 151 2.78 -10.68 6.22
N GLY A 152 2.71 -9.42 6.60
CA GLY A 152 1.83 -8.44 5.98
C GLY A 152 2.29 -7.02 6.28
N ASP A 153 2.20 -6.16 5.28
CA ASP A 153 2.42 -4.72 5.40
C ASP A 153 1.13 -3.98 5.08
N GLU A 154 0.98 -2.75 5.55
CA GLU A 154 -0.22 -1.91 5.41
C GLU A 154 -1.51 -2.59 5.92
N VAL A 155 -1.40 -3.24 7.10
CA VAL A 155 -2.45 -4.09 7.67
C VAL A 155 -3.73 -3.33 8.05
N LYS A 156 -3.67 -2.01 8.15
CA LYS A 156 -4.85 -1.16 8.36
C LYS A 156 -5.92 -1.32 7.26
N TYR A 157 -5.54 -1.78 6.06
CA TYR A 157 -6.49 -2.06 4.98
C TYR A 157 -7.06 -3.48 5.00
N PHE A 158 -6.63 -4.34 5.94
CA PHE A 158 -7.08 -5.73 6.01
C PHE A 158 -8.40 -5.85 6.79
N PRO A 159 -9.50 -6.30 6.16
CA PRO A 159 -10.71 -6.66 6.89
C PRO A 159 -10.41 -7.77 7.90
N GLU A 160 -10.71 -7.56 9.17
CA GLU A 160 -10.39 -8.48 10.28
C GLU A 160 -10.91 -9.91 10.02
N GLU A 161 -12.13 -10.02 9.49
CA GLU A 161 -12.74 -11.32 9.18
C GLU A 161 -11.97 -12.09 8.11
N LYS A 162 -11.61 -11.42 7.00
CA LYS A 162 -10.86 -12.06 5.89
C LYS A 162 -9.48 -12.51 6.36
N PHE A 163 -8.78 -11.66 7.10
CA PHE A 163 -7.48 -11.98 7.66
C PHE A 163 -7.55 -13.13 8.67
N THR A 164 -8.55 -13.14 9.55
CA THR A 164 -8.79 -14.24 10.50
C THR A 164 -9.05 -15.57 9.78
N ASN A 165 -9.78 -15.55 8.68
CA ASN A 165 -10.00 -16.73 7.85
C ASN A 165 -8.69 -17.26 7.23
N LEU A 166 -7.81 -16.37 6.75
CA LEU A 166 -6.48 -16.76 6.28
C LEU A 166 -5.64 -17.40 7.39
N LEU A 167 -5.70 -16.89 8.61
CA LEU A 167 -4.94 -17.44 9.75
C LEU A 167 -5.28 -18.90 10.04
N LYS A 168 -6.44 -19.41 9.63
CA LYS A 168 -6.79 -20.84 9.71
C LYS A 168 -5.88 -21.71 8.83
N ALA A 169 -5.28 -21.15 7.78
CA ALA A 169 -4.29 -21.82 6.94
C ALA A 169 -2.86 -21.81 7.54
N VAL A 170 -2.59 -20.97 8.55
CA VAL A 170 -1.28 -20.89 9.22
C VAL A 170 -1.20 -21.95 10.32
N ARG A 171 -1.12 -23.21 9.90
CA ARG A 171 -1.15 -24.40 10.81
C ARG A 171 -0.30 -25.58 10.30
N GLY A 172 0.26 -25.47 9.10
CA GLY A 172 0.91 -26.59 8.43
C GLY A 172 2.30 -26.90 8.97
N PHE A 173 2.77 -28.11 8.62
CA PHE A 173 4.17 -28.51 8.77
C PHE A 173 4.70 -28.57 10.23
N TYR A 174 3.82 -28.90 11.19
CA TYR A 174 4.17 -28.97 12.61
C TYR A 174 5.34 -29.93 12.89
N VAL A 175 5.36 -31.10 12.25
CA VAL A 175 6.41 -32.11 12.48
C VAL A 175 7.80 -31.54 12.20
N LYS A 176 7.94 -30.71 11.17
CA LYS A 176 9.23 -30.13 10.78
C LYS A 176 9.55 -28.82 11.50
N TYR A 177 8.56 -27.92 11.60
CA TYR A 177 8.79 -26.56 12.08
C TYR A 177 8.16 -26.24 13.44
N GLY A 178 7.44 -27.18 14.07
CA GLY A 178 6.73 -26.94 15.34
C GLY A 178 7.62 -26.50 16.50
N GLN A 179 8.93 -26.78 16.43
CA GLN A 179 9.91 -26.32 17.40
C GLN A 179 10.57 -25.00 17.04
N SER A 180 10.42 -24.52 15.80
CA SER A 180 10.94 -23.21 15.39
C SER A 180 10.18 -22.07 16.09
N VAL A 181 10.91 -20.99 16.36
CA VAL A 181 10.33 -19.72 16.81
C VAL A 181 9.32 -19.18 15.80
N TRP A 182 9.53 -19.44 14.52
CA TRP A 182 8.70 -18.92 13.45
C TRP A 182 7.41 -19.70 13.20
N TYR A 183 7.23 -20.85 13.86
CA TYR A 183 6.00 -21.63 13.67
C TYR A 183 4.77 -20.89 14.18
N ARG A 184 3.81 -20.64 13.25
CA ARG A 184 2.61 -19.82 13.46
C ARG A 184 2.87 -18.37 13.85
N SER A 185 4.05 -17.85 13.48
CA SER A 185 4.40 -16.45 13.70
C SER A 185 3.57 -15.50 12.81
N ARG A 186 3.44 -14.27 13.28
CA ARG A 186 2.80 -13.17 12.55
C ARG A 186 3.72 -11.96 12.57
N THR A 187 4.01 -11.44 11.41
CA THR A 187 4.80 -10.19 11.27
C THR A 187 3.94 -9.20 10.51
N LEU A 188 3.37 -8.24 11.20
CA LEU A 188 2.37 -7.31 10.67
C LEU A 188 2.78 -5.88 10.97
N THR A 189 2.85 -5.06 9.93
CA THR A 189 3.22 -3.64 10.01
C THR A 189 2.18 -2.77 9.33
N THR A 190 2.03 -1.54 9.79
CA THR A 190 1.12 -0.54 9.19
C THR A 190 1.42 0.85 9.74
N ASP A 191 0.86 1.87 9.08
CA ASP A 191 0.67 3.19 9.67
C ASP A 191 -0.52 3.19 10.64
N MET A 192 -0.68 4.28 11.42
CA MET A 192 -1.83 4.42 12.31
C MET A 192 -3.13 4.43 11.51
N PRO A 193 -4.10 3.54 11.83
CA PRO A 193 -5.41 3.58 11.21
C PRO A 193 -6.13 4.89 11.51
N ASN A 194 -6.71 5.52 10.48
CA ASN A 194 -7.51 6.71 10.63
C ASN A 194 -9.01 6.36 10.62
N PRO A 195 -9.74 6.53 11.74
CA PRO A 195 -11.16 6.19 11.80
C PRO A 195 -12.04 7.08 10.91
N ASN A 196 -11.52 8.19 10.40
CA ASN A 196 -12.23 9.05 9.44
C ASN A 196 -12.17 8.50 8.00
N HIS A 197 -11.29 7.54 7.73
CA HIS A 197 -11.14 6.93 6.41
C HIS A 197 -11.87 5.59 6.34
N LEU A 198 -12.83 5.50 5.43
CA LEU A 198 -13.57 4.26 5.20
C LEU A 198 -12.64 3.19 4.57
N GLY A 199 -12.65 1.99 5.17
CA GLY A 199 -11.79 0.88 4.72
C GLY A 199 -10.44 0.82 5.42
N GLU A 200 -10.17 1.68 6.38
CA GLU A 200 -9.11 1.48 7.36
C GLU A 200 -9.67 0.81 8.61
N TYR A 201 -8.98 -0.20 9.10
CA TYR A 201 -9.41 -1.05 10.22
C TYR A 201 -8.45 -0.93 11.39
N ASP A 202 -8.99 -0.76 12.59
CA ASP A 202 -8.25 -0.55 13.83
C ASP A 202 -7.94 -1.82 14.63
N TRP A 203 -8.32 -3.01 14.12
CA TRP A 203 -8.18 -4.26 14.86
C TRP A 203 -6.75 -4.58 15.30
N ILE A 204 -5.74 -4.06 14.57
CA ILE A 204 -4.34 -4.24 14.96
C ILE A 204 -4.04 -3.61 16.32
N LEU A 205 -4.70 -2.51 16.68
CA LEU A 205 -4.50 -1.82 17.96
C LEU A 205 -4.93 -2.69 19.16
N LYS A 206 -5.91 -3.58 18.96
CA LYS A 206 -6.36 -4.55 19.96
C LYS A 206 -5.30 -5.57 20.33
N GLN A 207 -4.26 -5.74 19.47
CA GLN A 207 -3.15 -6.67 19.73
C GLN A 207 -2.26 -6.20 20.88
N SER A 208 -2.34 -4.95 21.32
CA SER A 208 -1.67 -4.43 22.51
C SER A 208 -2.02 -5.23 23.77
N ALA A 209 -3.22 -5.80 23.84
CA ALA A 209 -3.65 -6.66 24.94
C ALA A 209 -2.85 -7.97 25.07
N GLN A 210 -2.10 -8.37 24.02
CA GLN A 210 -1.25 -9.57 24.05
C GLN A 210 0.14 -9.29 24.64
N ASN A 211 0.50 -8.03 24.90
CA ASN A 211 1.79 -7.68 25.48
C ASN A 211 1.89 -8.20 26.91
N ASN A 212 2.88 -9.07 27.14
CA ASN A 212 3.29 -9.46 28.50
C ASN A 212 4.60 -8.76 28.85
N LYS A 213 4.53 -7.78 29.74
CA LYS A 213 5.67 -6.92 30.11
C LYS A 213 6.87 -7.71 30.62
N GLU A 214 6.66 -8.73 31.43
CA GLU A 214 7.74 -9.53 32.02
C GLU A 214 8.45 -10.36 30.94
N GLN A 215 7.69 -11.01 30.07
CA GLN A 215 8.24 -11.80 28.96
C GLN A 215 8.98 -10.91 27.95
N ILE A 216 8.42 -9.74 27.63
CA ILE A 216 9.06 -8.76 26.73
C ILE A 216 10.39 -8.29 27.33
N MET A 217 10.41 -7.94 28.61
CA MET A 217 11.65 -7.53 29.29
C MET A 217 12.68 -8.65 29.38
N LEU A 218 12.24 -9.89 29.62
CA LEU A 218 13.13 -11.04 29.63
C LEU A 218 13.74 -11.29 28.23
N MET A 219 12.91 -11.22 27.19
CA MET A 219 13.34 -11.35 25.79
C MET A 219 14.35 -10.27 25.41
N LEU A 220 14.11 -9.01 25.77
CA LEU A 220 15.01 -7.89 25.50
C LEU A 220 16.36 -8.11 26.22
N ARG A 221 16.34 -8.43 27.53
CA ARG A 221 17.57 -8.65 28.30
C ARG A 221 18.41 -9.81 27.75
N THR A 222 17.78 -10.94 27.43
CA THR A 222 18.49 -12.07 26.83
C THR A 222 19.02 -11.77 25.45
N GLY A 223 18.28 -11.02 24.63
CA GLY A 223 18.71 -10.56 23.32
C GLY A 223 19.92 -9.62 23.38
N LEU A 224 19.93 -8.68 24.34
CA LEU A 224 21.08 -7.80 24.57
C LEU A 224 22.33 -8.59 24.93
N VAL A 225 22.25 -9.55 25.88
CA VAL A 225 23.38 -10.39 26.24
C VAL A 225 23.87 -11.26 25.08
N TYR A 226 22.93 -11.82 24.29
CA TYR A 226 23.28 -12.57 23.09
C TYR A 226 24.03 -11.68 22.09
N ASN A 227 23.54 -10.47 21.85
CA ASN A 227 24.17 -9.50 20.94
C ASN A 227 25.59 -9.12 21.41
N ASP A 228 25.79 -8.92 22.72
CA ASP A 228 27.11 -8.65 23.27
C ASP A 228 28.07 -9.84 23.12
N CYS A 229 27.58 -11.07 23.32
CA CYS A 229 28.34 -12.27 23.05
C CYS A 229 28.71 -12.41 21.57
N LYS A 230 27.79 -12.03 20.66
CA LYS A 230 28.01 -12.00 19.20
C LYS A 230 29.13 -10.99 18.84
N LYS A 231 29.05 -9.77 19.38
CA LYS A 231 30.11 -8.74 19.22
C LYS A 231 31.46 -9.24 19.69
N THR A 232 31.49 -9.86 20.87
CA THR A 232 32.74 -10.43 21.46
C THR A 232 33.32 -11.53 20.58
N TYR A 233 32.47 -12.43 20.06
CA TYR A 233 32.90 -13.48 19.12
C TYR A 233 33.50 -12.89 17.85
N VAL A 234 32.83 -11.88 17.26
CA VAL A 234 33.29 -11.19 16.04
C VAL A 234 34.64 -10.50 16.28
N ALA A 235 34.81 -9.79 17.39
CA ALA A 235 36.06 -9.11 17.73
C ALA A 235 37.23 -10.10 17.84
N HIS A 236 37.04 -11.22 18.56
CA HIS A 236 38.07 -12.26 18.66
C HIS A 236 38.35 -12.94 17.32
N LEU A 237 37.34 -13.12 16.48
CA LEU A 237 37.50 -13.69 15.14
C LEU A 237 38.35 -12.78 14.25
N GLN A 238 38.12 -11.45 14.32
CA GLN A 238 38.91 -10.46 13.59
C GLN A 238 40.38 -10.46 14.08
N GLU A 239 40.59 -10.39 15.39
CA GLU A 239 41.93 -10.47 16.00
C GLU A 239 42.67 -11.74 15.56
N TYR A 240 42.00 -12.89 15.61
CA TYR A 240 42.57 -14.17 15.17
C TYR A 240 42.99 -14.13 13.68
N ARG A 241 42.19 -13.57 12.82
CA ARG A 241 42.50 -13.46 11.38
C ARG A 241 43.69 -12.57 11.13
N GLU A 242 43.73 -11.41 11.77
CA GLU A 242 44.88 -10.49 11.68
C GLU A 242 46.17 -11.17 12.10
N LEU A 243 46.16 -11.92 13.23
CA LEU A 243 47.29 -12.66 13.70
C LEU A 243 47.73 -13.80 12.76
N VAL A 244 46.78 -14.52 12.15
CA VAL A 244 47.07 -15.56 11.13
C VAL A 244 47.70 -14.94 9.88
N GLU A 245 47.24 -13.77 9.44
CA GLU A 245 47.84 -13.06 8.31
C GLU A 245 49.28 -12.59 8.63
N GLN A 246 49.50 -12.02 9.82
CA GLN A 246 50.83 -11.61 10.29
C GLN A 246 51.77 -12.79 10.47
N GLN A 247 51.27 -13.95 10.88
CA GLN A 247 52.07 -15.18 11.04
C GLN A 247 52.68 -15.68 9.71
N ARG A 248 52.09 -15.35 8.56
CA ARG A 248 52.66 -15.67 7.25
C ARG A 248 54.02 -15.03 7.03
N THR A 249 54.28 -13.91 7.69
CA THR A 249 55.55 -13.17 7.63
C THR A 249 56.42 -13.35 8.84
N ASP A 250 55.83 -13.62 10.02
CA ASP A 250 56.57 -13.82 11.29
C ASP A 250 56.14 -15.10 12.03
N ARG A 251 56.96 -16.15 11.94
CA ARG A 251 56.73 -17.46 12.58
C ARG A 251 56.69 -17.44 14.11
N ASN A 252 57.21 -16.37 14.75
CA ASN A 252 57.25 -16.26 16.22
C ASN A 252 55.87 -15.98 16.84
N LEU A 253 54.83 -15.74 15.99
CA LEU A 253 53.48 -15.46 16.42
C LEU A 253 52.61 -16.70 16.73
N GLN A 254 53.16 -17.94 16.62
CA GLN A 254 52.39 -19.17 16.81
C GLN A 254 51.63 -19.23 18.13
N GLU A 255 52.31 -18.89 19.24
CA GLU A 255 51.69 -18.90 20.58
C GLU A 255 50.52 -17.90 20.69
N LYS A 256 50.66 -16.72 20.08
CA LYS A 256 49.59 -15.71 20.04
C LYS A 256 48.41 -16.18 19.20
N VAL A 257 48.65 -16.81 18.05
CA VAL A 257 47.62 -17.39 17.19
C VAL A 257 46.87 -18.50 17.93
N ASP A 258 47.58 -19.40 18.63
CA ASP A 258 46.95 -20.48 19.40
C ASP A 258 46.10 -19.94 20.56
N LYS A 259 46.53 -18.86 21.21
CA LYS A 259 45.76 -18.18 22.26
C LYS A 259 44.53 -17.52 21.70
N ALA A 260 44.65 -16.82 20.59
CA ALA A 260 43.52 -16.19 19.91
C ALA A 260 42.50 -17.24 19.41
N ALA A 261 42.96 -18.37 18.86
CA ALA A 261 42.09 -19.48 18.46
C ALA A 261 41.26 -20.02 19.64
N LYS A 262 41.87 -20.19 20.82
CA LYS A 262 41.17 -20.60 22.05
C LYS A 262 40.12 -19.55 22.49
N ALA A 263 40.44 -18.26 22.36
CA ALA A 263 39.51 -17.17 22.69
C ALA A 263 38.28 -17.17 21.74
N VAL A 264 38.49 -17.38 20.43
CA VAL A 264 37.40 -17.54 19.45
C VAL A 264 36.50 -18.73 19.81
N GLU A 265 37.08 -19.89 20.12
CA GLU A 265 36.33 -21.08 20.51
C GLU A 265 35.51 -20.87 21.80
N LEU A 266 36.04 -20.18 22.79
CA LEU A 266 35.34 -19.87 24.02
C LEU A 266 34.20 -18.89 23.78
N ALA A 267 34.47 -17.82 23.03
CA ALA A 267 33.46 -16.83 22.65
C ALA A 267 32.33 -17.46 21.83
N LYS A 268 32.65 -18.32 20.87
CA LYS A 268 31.67 -19.07 20.07
C LYS A 268 30.75 -19.95 20.92
N ARG A 269 31.31 -20.68 21.87
CA ARG A 269 30.55 -21.52 22.83
C ARG A 269 29.62 -20.66 23.69
N ASN A 270 30.11 -19.53 24.18
CA ASN A 270 29.33 -18.62 25.00
C ASN A 270 28.19 -17.97 24.19
N MET A 271 28.47 -17.51 22.96
CA MET A 271 27.46 -16.98 22.02
C MET A 271 26.35 -18.01 21.76
N LYS A 272 26.68 -19.27 21.40
CA LYS A 272 25.70 -20.33 21.16
C LYS A 272 24.82 -20.61 22.38
N ARG A 273 25.39 -20.61 23.58
CA ARG A 273 24.63 -20.82 24.82
C ARG A 273 23.62 -19.71 25.07
N TRP A 274 23.94 -18.45 24.74
CA TRP A 274 23.02 -17.33 24.88
C TRP A 274 22.01 -17.26 23.72
N GLU A 275 22.37 -17.66 22.52
CA GLU A 275 21.48 -17.86 21.39
C GLU A 275 20.35 -18.84 21.73
N GLU A 276 20.65 -20.01 22.27
CA GLU A 276 19.65 -20.99 22.71
C GLU A 276 18.69 -20.42 23.77
N ARG A 277 19.22 -19.63 24.71
CA ARG A 277 18.38 -18.96 25.73
C ARG A 277 17.48 -17.91 25.09
N TRP A 278 18.03 -17.09 24.23
CA TRP A 278 17.29 -16.06 23.51
C TRP A 278 16.18 -16.69 22.64
N ILE A 279 16.45 -17.76 21.91
CA ILE A 279 15.44 -18.50 21.15
C ILE A 279 14.31 -19.01 22.06
N LYS A 280 14.62 -19.50 23.25
CA LYS A 280 13.59 -19.94 24.21
C LYS A 280 12.74 -18.80 24.75
N THR A 281 13.35 -17.65 25.05
CA THR A 281 12.63 -16.50 25.63
C THR A 281 11.74 -15.78 24.63
N ARG A 282 12.06 -15.76 23.34
CA ARG A 282 11.24 -15.14 22.31
C ARG A 282 10.09 -16.02 21.81
N ARG A 283 10.12 -17.30 22.15
CA ARG A 283 9.12 -18.27 21.67
C ARG A 283 7.74 -17.98 22.21
N ARG A 284 6.75 -17.81 21.29
CA ARG A 284 5.35 -17.45 21.59
C ARG A 284 5.15 -16.09 22.25
N VAL A 285 6.14 -15.21 22.18
CA VAL A 285 5.99 -13.84 22.66
C VAL A 285 5.46 -12.97 21.53
N SER A 286 4.28 -12.41 21.72
CA SER A 286 3.72 -11.35 20.88
C SER A 286 4.23 -10.00 21.36
N PHE A 287 4.61 -9.16 20.43
CA PHE A 287 5.04 -7.79 20.71
C PHE A 287 4.27 -6.81 19.83
N PHE A 288 3.44 -6.01 20.47
CA PHE A 288 2.77 -4.87 19.85
C PHE A 288 3.51 -3.59 20.24
N PHE A 289 3.80 -2.75 19.26
CA PHE A 289 4.53 -1.51 19.46
C PHE A 289 4.00 -0.40 18.55
N ILE A 290 3.95 0.83 19.08
CA ILE A 290 3.61 2.04 18.31
C ILE A 290 4.83 2.96 18.34
N SER A 291 5.21 3.48 17.19
CA SER A 291 6.27 4.49 17.07
C SER A 291 5.92 5.55 16.03
N SER A 292 6.45 6.75 16.22
CA SER A 292 6.35 7.82 15.24
C SER A 292 7.46 7.70 14.18
N SER A 293 7.38 8.51 13.13
CA SER A 293 8.44 8.65 12.12
C SER A 293 9.75 9.18 12.70
N TYR A 294 9.72 9.82 13.86
CA TYR A 294 10.92 10.31 14.55
C TYR A 294 11.95 9.22 14.87
N VAL A 295 11.56 7.95 14.86
CA VAL A 295 12.49 6.82 14.99
C VAL A 295 13.54 6.79 13.87
N ASN A 296 13.28 7.44 12.76
CA ASN A 296 14.14 7.51 11.58
C ASN A 296 14.65 8.95 11.29
N ALA A 297 14.60 9.84 12.29
CA ALA A 297 14.95 11.25 12.11
C ALA A 297 16.39 11.48 11.64
N ASP A 298 17.32 10.61 12.08
CA ASP A 298 18.73 10.69 11.68
C ASP A 298 18.95 10.46 10.17
N ILE A 299 18.03 9.75 9.51
CA ILE A 299 18.09 9.51 8.06
C ILE A 299 17.29 10.57 7.32
N LEU A 300 16.08 10.90 7.81
CA LEU A 300 15.16 11.80 7.12
C LEU A 300 15.61 13.26 7.17
N GLY A 301 16.27 13.65 8.26
CA GLY A 301 16.61 15.04 8.54
C GLY A 301 15.42 15.88 9.02
N LEU A 302 15.70 17.03 9.63
CA LEU A 302 14.66 17.91 10.18
C LEU A 302 13.82 18.59 9.10
N ASP A 303 14.38 18.83 7.93
CA ASP A 303 13.71 19.49 6.81
C ASP A 303 12.50 18.67 6.35
N TRP A 304 12.63 17.33 6.25
CA TRP A 304 11.53 16.46 5.91
C TRP A 304 10.35 16.60 6.88
N PHE A 305 10.61 16.67 8.19
CA PHE A 305 9.54 16.87 9.18
C PHE A 305 8.90 18.26 9.08
N SER A 306 9.67 19.27 8.70
CA SER A 306 9.16 20.62 8.48
C SER A 306 8.23 20.68 7.27
N ASP A 307 8.57 19.98 6.20
CA ASP A 307 7.75 19.86 5.00
C ASP A 307 6.43 19.12 5.31
N GLU A 308 6.50 18.00 6.01
CA GLU A 308 5.31 17.26 6.45
C GLU A 308 4.42 18.06 7.40
N LEU A 309 5.00 18.91 8.26
CA LEU A 309 4.24 19.82 9.13
C LEU A 309 3.50 20.88 8.33
N ALA A 310 4.08 21.37 7.25
CA ALA A 310 3.44 22.33 6.35
C ALA A 310 2.23 21.73 5.64
N GLU A 311 2.17 20.40 5.47
CA GLU A 311 1.02 19.70 4.87
C GLU A 311 -0.24 19.67 5.75
N GLY A 312 -0.13 19.90 7.06
CA GLY A 312 -1.25 20.07 8.00
C GLY A 312 -1.31 19.10 9.17
N LEU A 313 -2.06 19.52 10.19
CA LEU A 313 -2.08 18.85 11.50
C LEU A 313 -2.68 17.44 11.50
N GLU A 314 -3.68 17.14 10.67
CA GLU A 314 -4.34 15.83 10.68
C GLU A 314 -3.43 14.75 10.09
N GLY A 315 -2.81 15.03 8.95
CA GLY A 315 -1.83 14.14 8.32
C GLY A 315 -0.60 13.93 9.23
N LEU A 316 -0.09 15.02 9.82
CA LEU A 316 1.01 14.94 10.77
C LEU A 316 0.68 14.03 11.96
N THR A 317 -0.47 14.24 12.61
CA THR A 317 -0.85 13.48 13.81
C THR A 317 -0.99 11.98 13.53
N CYS A 318 -1.69 11.62 12.47
CA CYS A 318 -1.96 10.22 12.15
C CYS A 318 -0.75 9.55 11.48
N ASN A 319 -0.24 10.14 10.40
CA ASN A 319 0.74 9.47 9.53
C ASN A 319 2.18 9.57 10.08
N ILE A 320 2.51 10.64 10.81
CA ILE A 320 3.87 10.88 11.31
C ILE A 320 3.99 10.55 12.79
N LEU A 321 3.09 11.08 13.63
CA LEU A 321 3.15 10.88 15.06
C LEU A 321 2.50 9.59 15.55
N SER A 322 1.75 8.89 14.68
CA SER A 322 1.01 7.67 15.01
C SER A 322 0.00 7.89 16.15
N ILE A 323 -0.71 9.01 16.13
CA ILE A 323 -1.78 9.36 17.08
C ILE A 323 -3.12 9.20 16.38
N ILE A 324 -4.09 8.55 17.03
CA ILE A 324 -5.44 8.38 16.49
C ILE A 324 -6.14 9.74 16.43
N PRO A 325 -6.59 10.20 15.25
CA PRO A 325 -7.32 11.46 15.12
C PRO A 325 -8.71 11.36 15.75
N LYS A 326 -9.23 12.50 16.25
CA LYS A 326 -10.60 12.57 16.77
C LYS A 326 -11.60 12.66 15.63
N ILE A 327 -12.72 11.94 15.73
CA ILE A 327 -13.82 11.94 14.76
C ILE A 327 -14.70 13.18 14.97
N GLU A 328 -14.91 13.98 13.93
CA GLU A 328 -15.90 15.07 13.86
C GLU A 328 -16.98 14.73 12.81
N ALA A 329 -17.86 13.80 13.12
CA ALA A 329 -18.83 13.24 12.18
C ALA A 329 -19.94 14.22 11.71
N ASN A 330 -20.18 15.34 12.42
CA ASN A 330 -21.39 16.17 12.24
C ASN A 330 -21.30 17.22 11.11
N LEU A 331 -20.19 17.28 10.35
CA LEU A 331 -19.95 18.34 9.38
C LEU A 331 -19.64 17.83 7.97
N LEU A 332 -19.93 16.57 7.65
CA LEU A 332 -19.57 15.99 6.35
C LEU A 332 -20.57 16.35 5.25
N PHE A 333 -20.07 16.67 4.05
CA PHE A 333 -20.89 16.96 2.88
C PHE A 333 -21.55 15.69 2.30
N TYR A 334 -20.95 14.51 2.51
CA TYR A 334 -21.48 13.21 2.10
C TYR A 334 -21.85 12.35 3.33
N PRO A 335 -22.87 12.74 4.12
CA PRO A 335 -23.13 12.11 5.44
C PRO A 335 -23.54 10.64 5.33
N ASN A 336 -24.08 10.21 4.18
CA ASN A 336 -24.51 8.82 3.92
C ASN A 336 -23.45 7.98 3.20
N LEU A 337 -22.22 8.52 3.02
CA LEU A 337 -21.12 7.78 2.46
C LEU A 337 -20.71 6.64 3.40
N SER A 338 -20.51 5.45 2.85
CA SER A 338 -20.12 4.27 3.63
C SER A 338 -19.30 3.32 2.77
N ILE A 339 -18.64 2.35 3.38
CA ILE A 339 -17.80 1.37 2.68
C ILE A 339 -18.53 0.60 1.58
N ARG A 340 -19.87 0.45 1.67
CA ARG A 340 -20.70 -0.22 0.64
C ARG A 340 -20.69 0.49 -0.71
N HIS A 341 -20.29 1.76 -0.77
CA HIS A 341 -20.19 2.53 -2.02
C HIS A 341 -18.85 2.34 -2.71
N PHE A 342 -17.94 1.61 -2.07
CA PHE A 342 -16.61 1.33 -2.60
C PHE A 342 -16.44 -0.17 -2.87
N TYR A 343 -15.80 -0.50 -3.98
CA TYR A 343 -15.44 -1.89 -4.27
C TYR A 343 -13.94 -2.04 -4.38
N ALA A 344 -13.44 -3.18 -3.90
CA ALA A 344 -12.02 -3.50 -3.82
C ALA A 344 -11.56 -4.45 -4.93
N ASP A 345 -12.51 -5.12 -5.59
CA ASP A 345 -12.24 -6.16 -6.60
C ASP A 345 -12.21 -5.64 -8.03
N GLY A 346 -11.81 -4.35 -8.21
CA GLY A 346 -11.78 -3.65 -9.50
C GLY A 346 -10.80 -4.21 -10.52
N TYR A 347 -9.86 -5.06 -10.10
CA TYR A 347 -8.83 -5.63 -10.95
C TYR A 347 -9.09 -7.06 -11.37
N LEU A 348 -8.69 -7.38 -12.60
CA LEU A 348 -8.54 -8.75 -13.10
C LEU A 348 -7.16 -9.28 -12.69
N ASN A 349 -7.07 -9.86 -11.51
CA ASN A 349 -5.82 -10.36 -10.95
C ASN A 349 -5.04 -11.28 -11.89
N LYS A 350 -5.74 -12.12 -12.66
CA LYS A 350 -5.12 -12.99 -13.69
C LYS A 350 -4.32 -12.22 -14.73
N ILE A 351 -4.71 -10.98 -15.03
CA ILE A 351 -3.98 -10.13 -15.99
C ILE A 351 -2.75 -9.53 -15.30
N ILE A 352 -2.89 -9.04 -14.06
CA ILE A 352 -1.78 -8.47 -13.30
C ILE A 352 -0.70 -9.52 -13.04
N GLU A 353 -1.10 -10.74 -12.69
CA GLU A 353 -0.20 -11.87 -12.38
C GLU A 353 0.75 -12.26 -13.52
N VAL A 354 0.35 -12.04 -14.78
CA VAL A 354 1.18 -12.37 -15.96
C VAL A 354 1.98 -11.19 -16.49
N LYS A 355 1.83 -10.00 -15.91
CA LYS A 355 2.57 -8.82 -16.33
C LYS A 355 3.96 -8.78 -15.67
N PRO A 356 4.99 -8.31 -16.39
CA PRO A 356 6.32 -8.16 -15.82
C PRO A 356 6.34 -7.09 -14.73
N LEU A 357 7.32 -7.17 -13.82
CA LEU A 357 7.61 -6.10 -12.89
C LEU A 357 7.89 -4.80 -13.65
N GLY A 358 7.29 -3.69 -13.21
CA GLY A 358 7.39 -2.40 -13.90
C GLY A 358 6.39 -2.21 -15.04
N TRP A 359 5.44 -3.14 -15.24
CA TRP A 359 4.37 -2.93 -16.20
C TRP A 359 3.56 -1.67 -15.87
N MET A 360 3.41 -0.81 -16.86
CA MET A 360 2.54 0.35 -16.74
C MET A 360 1.09 -0.07 -16.90
N GLU A 361 0.30 0.21 -15.89
CA GLU A 361 -1.10 -0.14 -15.79
C GLU A 361 -1.95 0.49 -16.90
N ASP A 362 -2.86 -0.32 -17.45
CA ASP A 362 -3.82 0.06 -18.46
C ASP A 362 -5.21 -0.56 -18.17
N CYS A 363 -6.22 -0.16 -18.92
CA CYS A 363 -7.60 -0.58 -18.73
C CYS A 363 -7.85 -2.08 -18.97
N SER A 364 -6.87 -2.86 -19.47
CA SER A 364 -7.00 -4.30 -19.63
C SER A 364 -7.11 -5.03 -18.30
N ALA A 365 -6.56 -4.42 -17.23
CA ALA A 365 -6.64 -4.95 -15.89
C ALA A 365 -7.96 -4.65 -15.15
N LEU A 366 -8.82 -3.78 -15.69
CA LEU A 366 -10.09 -3.42 -15.05
C LEU A 366 -11.15 -4.51 -15.23
N ARG A 367 -11.69 -5.01 -14.12
CA ARG A 367 -12.72 -6.07 -14.11
C ARG A 367 -14.06 -5.60 -14.65
N TYR A 368 -14.52 -4.43 -14.22
CA TYR A 368 -15.85 -3.92 -14.49
C TYR A 368 -15.89 -2.95 -15.67
N HIS A 369 -14.94 -3.06 -16.56
CA HIS A 369 -14.82 -2.23 -17.74
C HIS A 369 -15.43 -2.93 -18.97
N ASN A 370 -16.50 -2.35 -19.53
CA ASN A 370 -17.08 -2.85 -20.77
C ASN A 370 -16.45 -2.18 -21.99
N HIS A 371 -15.67 -2.93 -22.76
CA HIS A 371 -14.96 -2.45 -23.94
C HIS A 371 -15.88 -1.98 -25.10
N ASN A 372 -17.14 -2.40 -25.10
CA ASN A 372 -18.07 -2.16 -26.23
C ASN A 372 -19.00 -0.95 -26.00
N LEU A 373 -19.07 -0.43 -24.77
CA LEU A 373 -19.88 0.73 -24.43
C LEU A 373 -19.03 2.01 -24.43
N PRO A 374 -19.57 3.19 -24.74
CA PRO A 374 -18.87 4.45 -24.54
C PRO A 374 -18.40 4.61 -23.08
N LEU A 375 -17.28 5.31 -22.87
CA LEU A 375 -16.92 5.82 -21.54
C LEU A 375 -17.68 7.12 -21.26
N GLU A 376 -17.92 7.36 -20.00
CA GLU A 376 -18.47 8.62 -19.51
C GLU A 376 -17.45 9.25 -18.55
N ALA A 377 -17.22 10.54 -18.67
CA ALA A 377 -16.29 11.25 -17.80
C ALA A 377 -16.92 12.53 -17.26
N GLY A 378 -16.65 12.81 -15.99
CA GLY A 378 -16.87 14.12 -15.40
C GLY A 378 -15.55 14.87 -15.29
N MET A 379 -15.53 16.17 -15.58
CA MET A 379 -14.36 17.00 -15.52
C MET A 379 -14.60 18.28 -14.73
N ASP A 380 -13.68 18.58 -13.83
CA ASP A 380 -13.55 19.90 -13.21
C ASP A 380 -12.20 20.53 -13.57
N ALA A 381 -12.22 21.85 -13.77
CA ALA A 381 -11.08 22.63 -14.22
C ALA A 381 -10.69 23.70 -13.21
N GLY A 382 -10.65 23.34 -11.93
CA GLY A 382 -10.22 24.20 -10.84
C GLY A 382 -8.69 24.35 -10.76
N ASN A 383 -8.19 24.49 -9.53
CA ASN A 383 -6.74 24.58 -9.25
C ASN A 383 -5.99 23.27 -9.58
N MET A 384 -6.69 22.19 -9.64
CA MET A 384 -6.29 20.89 -10.14
C MET A 384 -7.24 20.48 -11.24
N LEU A 385 -6.73 20.09 -12.41
CA LEU A 385 -7.55 19.53 -13.46
C LEU A 385 -7.92 18.09 -13.09
N SER A 386 -9.20 17.79 -13.00
CA SER A 386 -9.70 16.50 -12.50
C SER A 386 -10.62 15.83 -13.49
N LEU A 387 -10.43 14.53 -13.72
CA LEU A 387 -11.21 13.73 -14.65
C LEU A 387 -11.61 12.41 -13.97
N VAL A 388 -12.90 12.18 -13.80
CA VAL A 388 -13.46 10.97 -13.18
C VAL A 388 -14.18 10.15 -14.24
N ILE A 389 -13.77 8.90 -14.44
CA ILE A 389 -14.27 8.01 -15.49
C ILE A 389 -15.25 7.01 -14.91
N GLY A 390 -16.42 6.86 -15.54
CA GLY A 390 -17.43 5.89 -15.15
C GLY A 390 -18.13 5.22 -16.32
N GLN A 391 -18.87 4.16 -15.98
CA GLN A 391 -19.79 3.47 -16.88
C GLN A 391 -21.03 2.98 -16.12
N GLN A 392 -22.18 3.03 -16.77
CA GLN A 392 -23.39 2.40 -16.24
C GLN A 392 -23.48 0.94 -16.68
N HIS A 393 -23.70 0.05 -15.72
CA HIS A 393 -23.88 -1.38 -15.90
C HIS A 393 -25.23 -1.81 -15.30
N GLY A 394 -26.28 -1.80 -16.12
CA GLY A 394 -27.62 -2.08 -15.64
C GLY A 394 -28.07 -1.09 -14.56
N ARG A 395 -28.25 -1.59 -13.32
CA ARG A 395 -28.66 -0.78 -12.16
C ARG A 395 -27.47 -0.25 -11.33
N GLU A 396 -26.25 -0.43 -11.78
CA GLU A 396 -25.05 0.06 -11.10
C GLU A 396 -24.38 1.11 -11.97
N TYR A 397 -23.93 2.18 -11.35
CA TYR A 397 -23.03 3.14 -11.98
C TYR A 397 -21.66 2.99 -11.32
N ARG A 398 -20.69 2.52 -12.09
CA ARG A 398 -19.35 2.24 -11.60
C ARG A 398 -18.36 3.32 -12.03
N VAL A 399 -17.75 3.96 -11.04
CA VAL A 399 -16.59 4.83 -11.24
C VAL A 399 -15.36 3.94 -11.29
N LEU A 400 -14.64 3.99 -12.41
CA LEU A 400 -13.61 3.02 -12.79
C LEU A 400 -12.20 3.54 -12.58
N LYS A 401 -11.98 4.85 -12.79
CA LYS A 401 -10.66 5.48 -12.74
C LYS A 401 -10.78 6.99 -12.56
N GLU A 402 -9.82 7.55 -11.83
CA GLU A 402 -9.59 8.98 -11.76
C GLU A 402 -8.27 9.36 -12.45
N PHE A 403 -8.22 10.56 -12.99
CA PHE A 403 -7.00 11.23 -13.45
C PHE A 403 -7.00 12.66 -12.97
N TYR A 404 -5.83 13.19 -12.73
CA TYR A 404 -5.65 14.61 -12.43
C TYR A 404 -4.29 15.10 -12.91
N THR A 405 -4.18 16.40 -13.10
CA THR A 405 -2.92 17.09 -13.32
C THR A 405 -2.83 18.33 -12.43
N LEU A 406 -1.62 18.62 -11.98
CA LEU A 406 -1.27 19.78 -11.17
C LEU A 406 -0.41 20.73 -12.01
N PRO A 407 -0.53 22.07 -11.83
CA PRO A 407 0.36 23.01 -12.48
C PRO A 407 1.85 22.65 -12.23
N PRO A 408 2.76 22.69 -13.21
CA PRO A 408 2.60 23.33 -14.53
C PRO A 408 1.93 22.47 -15.60
N ASP A 409 1.58 21.21 -15.32
CA ASP A 409 0.89 20.34 -16.26
C ASP A 409 -0.47 20.91 -16.65
N THR A 410 -0.87 20.65 -17.89
CA THR A 410 -2.02 21.25 -18.52
C THR A 410 -3.07 20.20 -18.90
N VAL A 411 -4.12 20.65 -19.57
CA VAL A 411 -5.16 19.81 -20.18
C VAL A 411 -4.56 18.76 -21.13
N ARG A 412 -3.42 19.06 -21.75
CA ARG A 412 -2.74 18.15 -22.68
C ARG A 412 -2.21 16.91 -21.98
N GLU A 413 -1.52 17.10 -20.87
CA GLU A 413 -0.97 16.00 -20.06
C GLU A 413 -2.09 15.11 -19.51
N LEU A 414 -3.21 15.71 -19.10
CA LEU A 414 -4.40 14.98 -18.67
C LEU A 414 -4.97 14.12 -19.81
N GLY A 415 -5.05 14.66 -21.03
CA GLY A 415 -5.47 13.93 -22.24
C GLY A 415 -4.53 12.77 -22.55
N VAL A 416 -3.22 12.97 -22.47
CA VAL A 416 -2.21 11.93 -22.69
C VAL A 416 -2.33 10.79 -21.67
N GLN A 417 -2.52 11.10 -20.37
CA GLN A 417 -2.75 10.09 -19.34
C GLN A 417 -3.98 9.23 -19.67
N PHE A 418 -5.09 9.86 -20.04
CA PHE A 418 -6.33 9.17 -20.42
C PHE A 418 -6.12 8.26 -21.63
N VAL A 419 -5.57 8.78 -22.73
CA VAL A 419 -5.36 8.04 -23.99
C VAL A 419 -4.46 6.85 -23.78
N ARG A 420 -3.35 7.02 -23.02
CA ARG A 420 -2.42 5.95 -22.69
C ARG A 420 -3.08 4.83 -21.88
N TYR A 421 -3.81 5.18 -20.82
CA TYR A 421 -4.45 4.19 -19.95
C TYR A 421 -5.54 3.40 -20.68
N PHE A 422 -6.35 4.06 -21.51
CA PHE A 422 -7.42 3.43 -22.26
C PHE A 422 -7.01 3.01 -23.69
N ALA A 423 -5.73 2.94 -24.01
CA ALA A 423 -5.22 2.53 -25.33
C ALA A 423 -5.77 1.15 -25.79
N PRO A 424 -5.86 0.10 -24.93
CA PRO A 424 -6.34 -1.24 -25.31
C PRO A 424 -7.85 -1.28 -25.62
N ARG A 425 -8.58 -0.19 -25.46
CA ARG A 425 -10.02 -0.16 -25.60
C ARG A 425 -10.48 -0.31 -27.05
N ARG A 426 -11.60 -1.05 -27.27
CA ARG A 426 -12.20 -1.25 -28.60
C ARG A 426 -13.03 -0.05 -29.02
N THR A 427 -14.05 0.33 -28.24
CA THR A 427 -14.91 1.49 -28.54
C THR A 427 -14.30 2.76 -27.95
N LYS A 428 -13.70 3.58 -28.79
CA LYS A 428 -13.02 4.82 -28.42
C LYS A 428 -13.97 6.02 -28.50
N VAL A 429 -15.06 5.98 -27.74
CA VAL A 429 -16.02 7.07 -27.59
C VAL A 429 -16.07 7.50 -26.14
N LEU A 430 -15.91 8.80 -25.88
CA LEU A 430 -16.00 9.43 -24.58
C LEU A 430 -17.11 10.46 -24.55
N LYS A 431 -18.06 10.33 -23.64
CA LYS A 431 -19.06 11.36 -23.31
C LYS A 431 -18.52 12.19 -22.15
N LEU A 432 -18.18 13.45 -22.38
CA LEU A 432 -17.57 14.34 -21.42
C LEU A 432 -18.59 15.30 -20.83
N TYR A 433 -18.81 15.21 -19.51
CA TYR A 433 -19.62 16.11 -18.70
C TYR A 433 -18.68 17.02 -17.90
N TYR A 434 -18.93 18.33 -17.86
CA TYR A 434 -17.94 19.27 -17.30
C TYR A 434 -18.62 20.55 -16.80
N ASP A 435 -17.89 21.35 -16.02
CA ASP A 435 -18.36 22.65 -15.57
C ASP A 435 -18.67 23.57 -16.77
N ARG A 436 -19.84 24.20 -16.75
CA ARG A 436 -20.24 25.20 -17.76
C ARG A 436 -19.19 26.31 -17.94
N ALA A 437 -18.46 26.68 -16.89
CA ALA A 437 -17.41 27.70 -16.96
C ALA A 437 -16.34 27.35 -18.00
N MET A 438 -16.15 26.08 -18.30
CA MET A 438 -15.21 25.62 -19.33
C MET A 438 -15.61 26.00 -20.75
N ASN A 439 -16.90 26.37 -20.98
CA ASN A 439 -17.37 26.89 -22.25
C ASN A 439 -17.11 28.39 -22.42
N ASN A 440 -16.82 29.11 -21.33
CA ASN A 440 -16.75 30.59 -21.34
C ASN A 440 -15.29 31.13 -21.36
N TYR A 441 -14.31 30.27 -21.18
CA TYR A 441 -12.91 30.68 -21.10
C TYR A 441 -12.34 30.92 -22.52
N LYS A 442 -12.30 32.18 -22.92
CA LYS A 442 -11.76 32.64 -24.23
C LYS A 442 -10.31 33.16 -24.11
N GLY A 443 -9.46 32.48 -23.32
CA GLY A 443 -8.09 32.96 -23.08
C GLY A 443 -7.09 32.71 -24.22
N VAL A 444 -7.23 31.62 -24.97
CA VAL A 444 -6.31 31.25 -26.06
C VAL A 444 -7.04 30.39 -27.08
N LYS A 445 -7.34 30.91 -28.26
CA LYS A 445 -7.87 30.24 -29.47
C LYS A 445 -9.04 29.25 -29.35
N ALA A 446 -9.24 28.57 -28.18
CA ALA A 446 -10.36 27.65 -27.94
C ALA A 446 -10.73 27.63 -26.44
N ASP A 447 -12.02 27.35 -26.12
CA ASP A 447 -12.46 27.09 -24.75
C ASP A 447 -11.82 25.80 -24.17
N MET A 448 -11.82 25.65 -22.84
CA MET A 448 -11.15 24.54 -22.17
C MET A 448 -11.78 23.19 -22.50
N ALA A 449 -13.10 23.13 -22.72
CA ALA A 449 -13.79 21.91 -23.14
C ALA A 449 -13.31 21.43 -24.51
N THR A 450 -13.08 22.36 -25.44
CA THR A 450 -12.51 22.06 -26.77
C THR A 450 -11.04 21.67 -26.67
N GLN A 451 -10.27 22.27 -25.74
CA GLN A 451 -8.86 21.92 -25.54
C GLN A 451 -8.70 20.46 -25.06
N ILE A 452 -9.45 20.01 -24.04
CA ILE A 452 -9.40 18.61 -23.58
C ILE A 452 -9.89 17.64 -24.65
N LYS A 453 -10.94 18.00 -25.40
CA LYS A 453 -11.39 17.22 -26.53
C LYS A 453 -10.26 17.00 -27.53
N ASN A 454 -9.58 18.07 -27.94
CA ASN A 454 -8.47 17.99 -28.89
C ASN A 454 -7.28 17.19 -28.34
N ALA A 455 -6.95 17.35 -27.03
CA ALA A 455 -5.89 16.62 -26.37
C ALA A 455 -6.16 15.10 -26.28
N ILE A 456 -7.42 14.68 -26.31
CA ILE A 456 -7.81 13.27 -26.36
C ILE A 456 -7.90 12.75 -27.79
N GLU A 457 -8.42 13.54 -28.73
CA GLU A 457 -8.66 13.12 -30.11
C GLU A 457 -7.37 13.14 -30.98
N TYR A 458 -6.38 13.97 -30.61
CA TYR A 458 -5.13 14.14 -31.37
C TYR A 458 -3.91 14.05 -30.46
N ASP A 459 -2.85 13.41 -30.95
CA ASP A 459 -1.55 13.36 -30.27
C ASP A 459 -0.72 14.65 -30.45
N ALA A 460 0.53 14.62 -30.01
CA ALA A 460 1.45 15.75 -30.08
C ALA A 460 1.76 16.21 -31.52
N GLU A 461 1.75 15.26 -32.44
CA GLU A 461 2.04 15.45 -33.86
C GLU A 461 0.79 15.78 -34.67
N GLY A 462 -0.39 15.90 -34.03
CA GLY A 462 -1.67 16.19 -34.68
C GLY A 462 -2.31 14.97 -35.35
N LYS A 463 -1.80 13.77 -35.11
CA LYS A 463 -2.37 12.52 -35.60
C LYS A 463 -3.53 12.06 -34.73
N SER A 464 -4.58 11.51 -35.35
CA SER A 464 -5.73 11.01 -34.59
C SER A 464 -5.36 9.82 -33.69
N THR A 465 -5.76 9.88 -32.42
CA THR A 465 -5.67 8.79 -31.44
C THR A 465 -6.73 7.71 -31.65
N GLY A 466 -7.71 7.98 -32.51
CA GLY A 466 -8.89 7.15 -32.74
C GLY A 466 -10.04 7.43 -31.75
N TRP A 467 -9.85 8.29 -30.75
CA TRP A 467 -10.92 8.70 -29.83
C TRP A 467 -11.86 9.71 -30.48
N ARG A 468 -13.14 9.65 -30.07
CA ARG A 468 -14.17 10.64 -30.39
C ARG A 468 -14.79 11.14 -29.09
N VAL A 469 -14.62 12.43 -28.79
CA VAL A 469 -15.16 13.07 -27.58
C VAL A 469 -16.45 13.82 -27.91
N GLN A 470 -17.49 13.51 -27.14
CA GLN A 470 -18.79 14.18 -27.21
C GLN A 470 -18.92 15.13 -26.01
N LEU A 471 -19.01 16.43 -26.27
CA LEU A 471 -19.19 17.46 -25.24
C LEU A 471 -20.65 17.49 -24.81
N MET A 472 -20.95 17.02 -23.58
CA MET A 472 -22.33 16.81 -23.11
C MET A 472 -22.88 18.00 -22.32
N SER A 473 -22.03 18.90 -21.82
CA SER A 473 -22.44 20.03 -20.96
C SER A 473 -22.62 21.35 -21.72
N VAL A 474 -22.73 21.31 -23.03
CA VAL A 474 -23.09 22.50 -23.84
C VAL A 474 -24.48 22.97 -23.44
N GLY A 475 -24.61 24.23 -23.01
CA GLY A 475 -25.88 24.82 -22.58
C GLY A 475 -26.43 24.27 -21.24
N GLN A 476 -25.58 23.64 -20.43
CA GLN A 476 -25.93 23.20 -19.07
C GLN A 476 -26.04 24.40 -18.12
N GLY A 477 -27.09 24.41 -17.28
CA GLY A 477 -27.25 25.39 -16.20
C GLY A 477 -26.27 25.17 -15.06
N ASN A 478 -26.24 26.11 -14.12
CA ASN A 478 -25.44 25.98 -12.90
C ASN A 478 -26.00 24.85 -11.99
N ILE A 479 -25.13 24.01 -11.46
CA ILE A 479 -25.46 23.00 -10.45
C ILE A 479 -25.04 23.54 -9.10
N GLY A 480 -25.99 24.07 -8.32
CA GLY A 480 -25.70 24.60 -6.97
C GLY A 480 -25.33 23.51 -5.97
N SER A 481 -24.48 23.86 -4.99
CA SER A 481 -24.01 22.91 -3.97
C SER A 481 -25.14 22.32 -3.12
N ASN A 482 -26.21 23.10 -2.82
CA ASN A 482 -27.37 22.59 -2.07
C ASN A 482 -28.13 21.50 -2.87
N LEU A 483 -28.26 21.68 -4.18
CA LEU A 483 -28.86 20.67 -5.05
C LEU A 483 -28.01 19.39 -5.07
N GLU A 484 -26.69 19.55 -5.16
CA GLU A 484 -25.74 18.46 -5.09
C GLU A 484 -25.83 17.70 -3.76
N TYR A 485 -25.81 18.42 -2.64
CA TYR A 485 -25.92 17.82 -1.30
C TYR A 485 -27.17 16.93 -1.19
N ARG A 486 -28.34 17.44 -1.59
CA ARG A 486 -29.61 16.71 -1.54
C ARG A 486 -29.61 15.50 -2.47
N PHE A 487 -29.17 15.65 -3.71
CA PHE A 487 -29.09 14.55 -4.68
C PHE A 487 -28.16 13.46 -4.21
N MET A 488 -26.94 13.81 -3.76
CA MET A 488 -25.95 12.84 -3.29
C MET A 488 -26.38 12.19 -1.98
N SER A 489 -27.02 12.92 -1.08
CA SER A 489 -27.57 12.35 0.15
C SER A 489 -28.62 11.27 -0.14
N ASP A 490 -29.55 11.53 -1.07
CA ASP A 490 -30.57 10.57 -1.50
C ASP A 490 -29.96 9.37 -2.24
N LEU A 491 -28.98 9.60 -3.10
CA LEU A 491 -28.29 8.55 -3.86
C LEU A 491 -27.54 7.59 -2.93
N LEU A 492 -26.75 8.15 -1.99
CA LEU A 492 -25.92 7.37 -1.07
C LEU A 492 -26.73 6.72 0.04
N SER A 493 -27.90 7.26 0.43
CA SER A 493 -28.78 6.60 1.40
C SER A 493 -29.46 5.33 0.85
N GLY A 494 -29.50 5.17 -0.49
CA GLY A 494 -30.24 4.10 -1.16
C GLY A 494 -31.70 4.42 -1.40
N ASN A 495 -32.19 5.62 -1.06
CA ASN A 495 -33.59 6.04 -1.28
C ASN A 495 -34.00 6.04 -2.75
N LEU A 496 -33.01 6.06 -3.67
CA LEU A 496 -33.21 6.01 -5.11
C LEU A 496 -33.06 4.61 -5.71
N ALA A 497 -32.88 3.57 -4.86
CA ALA A 497 -32.78 2.19 -5.31
C ALA A 497 -34.03 1.78 -6.11
N GLY A 498 -33.83 1.21 -7.31
CA GLY A 498 -34.88 0.81 -8.23
C GLY A 498 -35.38 1.91 -9.19
N LYS A 499 -35.07 3.19 -8.97
CA LYS A 499 -35.37 4.31 -9.87
C LYS A 499 -34.12 4.84 -10.58
N LEU A 500 -33.06 5.04 -9.84
CA LEU A 500 -31.72 5.31 -10.34
C LEU A 500 -30.82 4.09 -10.10
N PHE A 501 -29.56 4.28 -10.32
CA PHE A 501 -28.52 3.29 -10.12
C PHE A 501 -27.99 3.33 -8.68
N THR A 502 -27.32 2.26 -8.26
CA THR A 502 -26.44 2.25 -7.10
C THR A 502 -25.06 2.77 -7.53
N LEU A 503 -24.54 3.78 -6.85
CA LEU A 503 -23.19 4.29 -7.10
C LEU A 503 -22.15 3.37 -6.44
N LEU A 504 -21.17 2.94 -7.23
CA LEU A 504 -20.04 2.13 -6.80
C LEU A 504 -18.73 2.75 -7.32
N ILE A 505 -17.77 2.97 -6.44
CA ILE A 505 -16.49 3.63 -6.74
C ILE A 505 -15.36 2.64 -6.52
N ASP A 506 -14.44 2.53 -7.47
CA ASP A 506 -13.22 1.71 -7.31
C ASP A 506 -12.27 2.39 -6.34
N GLN A 507 -12.10 1.81 -5.15
CA GLN A 507 -11.29 2.44 -4.10
C GLN A 507 -9.78 2.50 -4.41
N TYR A 508 -9.29 1.63 -5.30
CA TYR A 508 -7.87 1.56 -5.66
C TYR A 508 -7.53 2.35 -6.92
N ASN A 509 -8.52 2.48 -7.81
CA ASN A 509 -8.38 3.29 -9.01
C ASN A 509 -8.86 4.72 -8.84
N CYS A 510 -9.56 5.02 -7.73
CA CYS A 510 -10.07 6.34 -7.38
C CYS A 510 -9.74 6.68 -5.91
N PRO A 511 -8.47 6.53 -5.46
CA PRO A 511 -8.12 6.72 -4.05
C PRO A 511 -8.24 8.19 -3.60
N ASN A 512 -7.95 9.14 -4.49
CA ASN A 512 -8.04 10.56 -4.15
C ASN A 512 -9.50 11.04 -4.12
N LEU A 513 -10.33 10.58 -5.07
CA LEU A 513 -11.77 10.83 -5.03
C LEU A 513 -12.41 10.31 -3.74
N LYS A 514 -12.01 9.08 -3.34
CA LYS A 514 -12.43 8.50 -2.06
C LYS A 514 -12.03 9.41 -0.90
N ALA A 515 -10.75 9.81 -0.82
CA ALA A 515 -10.25 10.69 0.23
C ALA A 515 -10.98 12.04 0.26
N GLU A 516 -11.17 12.71 -0.90
CA GLU A 516 -11.92 13.95 -0.99
C GLU A 516 -13.36 13.80 -0.48
N MET A 517 -14.06 12.70 -0.84
CA MET A 517 -15.43 12.47 -0.37
C MET A 517 -15.50 12.25 1.15
N GLU A 518 -14.51 11.61 1.74
CA GLU A 518 -14.46 11.31 3.19
C GLU A 518 -14.20 12.57 4.02
N VAL A 519 -13.39 13.50 3.53
CA VAL A 519 -13.00 14.72 4.28
C VAL A 519 -13.79 15.97 3.91
N CYS A 520 -14.62 15.91 2.86
CA CYS A 520 -15.40 17.05 2.38
C CYS A 520 -16.39 17.54 3.45
N LYS A 521 -16.18 18.75 3.97
CA LYS A 521 -17.01 19.36 5.01
C LYS A 521 -18.09 20.27 4.43
N THR A 522 -19.16 20.49 5.21
CA THR A 522 -20.22 21.43 4.91
C THR A 522 -19.94 22.81 5.48
N LYS A 523 -20.49 23.82 4.84
CA LYS A 523 -20.69 25.17 5.39
C LYS A 523 -22.16 25.57 5.18
N LEU A 524 -22.79 26.13 6.21
CA LEU A 524 -24.09 26.75 6.09
C LEU A 524 -23.90 28.20 5.62
N VAL A 525 -24.65 28.62 4.63
CA VAL A 525 -24.65 29.99 4.09
C VAL A 525 -26.09 30.47 4.03
N ASP A 526 -26.32 31.69 4.51
CA ASP A 526 -27.63 32.36 4.37
C ASP A 526 -27.81 32.85 2.93
N ASP A 527 -28.87 32.41 2.28
CA ASP A 527 -29.28 32.83 0.95
C ASP A 527 -30.71 33.35 1.01
N GLY A 528 -30.87 34.67 1.14
CA GLY A 528 -32.16 35.34 1.18
C GLY A 528 -33.12 34.90 2.29
N GLY A 529 -32.60 34.54 3.49
CA GLY A 529 -33.38 34.10 4.65
C GLY A 529 -33.57 32.57 4.73
N SER A 530 -32.97 31.80 3.83
CA SER A 530 -32.90 30.34 3.88
C SER A 530 -31.48 29.89 4.08
N GLN A 531 -31.26 28.95 5.01
CA GLN A 531 -29.94 28.32 5.17
C GLN A 531 -29.73 27.25 4.10
N ILE A 532 -28.68 27.39 3.29
CA ILE A 532 -28.27 26.42 2.29
C ILE A 532 -26.96 25.74 2.69
N VAL A 533 -26.85 24.44 2.37
CA VAL A 533 -25.64 23.67 2.58
C VAL A 533 -24.73 23.80 1.36
N VAL A 534 -23.49 24.21 1.59
CA VAL A 534 -22.47 24.30 0.55
C VAL A 534 -21.21 23.53 0.94
N LYS A 535 -20.43 23.11 -0.06
CA LYS A 535 -19.10 22.53 0.19
C LYS A 535 -18.17 23.57 0.79
N LEU A 536 -17.44 23.20 1.84
CA LEU A 536 -16.37 24.01 2.38
C LEU A 536 -15.12 23.84 1.50
N LYS A 537 -14.78 24.83 0.68
CA LYS A 537 -13.69 24.79 -0.29
C LYS A 537 -12.35 25.34 0.25
N THR A 538 -12.08 25.15 1.54
CA THR A 538 -10.78 25.52 2.12
C THR A 538 -9.63 24.68 1.59
N GLY A 539 -9.90 23.40 1.28
CA GLY A 539 -8.94 22.48 0.69
C GLY A 539 -8.41 22.90 -0.68
N ASP A 540 -9.23 23.63 -1.48
CA ASP A 540 -8.84 24.09 -2.80
C ASP A 540 -7.72 25.16 -2.78
N LYS A 541 -7.39 25.71 -1.60
CA LYS A 541 -6.33 26.71 -1.39
C LYS A 541 -5.05 26.13 -0.82
N LEU A 542 -5.01 24.82 -0.60
CA LEU A 542 -3.86 24.13 -0.04
C LEU A 542 -2.68 24.04 -1.03
N PRO A 543 -1.46 23.74 -0.57
CA PRO A 543 -0.33 23.43 -1.42
C PRO A 543 -0.66 22.31 -2.42
N ARG A 544 0.03 22.33 -3.58
CA ARG A 544 -0.28 21.45 -4.72
C ARG A 544 -0.30 19.97 -4.37
N GLU A 545 0.62 19.55 -3.51
CA GLU A 545 0.82 18.16 -3.09
C GLU A 545 -0.40 17.62 -2.33
N ARG A 546 -1.17 18.49 -1.69
CA ARG A 546 -2.35 18.15 -0.89
C ARG A 546 -3.67 18.21 -1.68
N LEU A 547 -3.69 18.94 -2.80
CA LEU A 547 -4.91 19.11 -3.60
C LEU A 547 -5.58 17.78 -3.97
N PRO A 548 -4.86 16.71 -4.39
CA PRO A 548 -5.51 15.47 -4.84
C PRO A 548 -6.35 14.77 -3.77
N LYS A 549 -6.09 15.00 -2.48
CA LYS A 549 -6.78 14.30 -1.39
C LYS A 549 -7.69 15.19 -0.54
N GLU A 550 -7.46 16.49 -0.56
CA GLU A 550 -8.12 17.42 0.37
C GLU A 550 -8.86 18.55 -0.33
N SER A 551 -8.76 18.67 -1.65
CA SER A 551 -9.56 19.63 -2.43
C SER A 551 -10.99 19.10 -2.67
N THR A 552 -11.76 19.82 -3.45
CA THR A 552 -13.09 19.38 -3.90
C THR A 552 -13.15 19.11 -5.41
N ASN A 553 -12.00 19.10 -6.09
CA ASN A 553 -11.96 19.07 -7.56
C ASN A 553 -12.43 17.72 -8.14
N LEU A 554 -12.01 16.58 -7.58
CA LEU A 554 -12.49 15.26 -8.03
C LEU A 554 -13.96 15.05 -7.67
N THR A 555 -14.39 15.52 -6.49
CA THR A 555 -15.81 15.45 -6.12
C THR A 555 -16.67 16.38 -6.98
N ASP A 556 -16.15 17.51 -7.45
CA ASP A 556 -16.84 18.37 -8.41
C ASP A 556 -16.86 17.73 -9.80
N ALA A 557 -15.80 17.06 -10.23
CA ALA A 557 -15.82 16.25 -11.46
C ALA A 557 -16.89 15.13 -11.38
N LEU A 558 -16.97 14.42 -10.25
CA LEU A 558 -18.01 13.41 -10.00
C LEU A 558 -19.43 14.03 -10.06
N LYS A 559 -19.61 15.22 -9.49
CA LYS A 559 -20.88 15.98 -9.57
C LYS A 559 -21.32 16.15 -11.01
N TYR A 560 -20.46 16.63 -11.92
CA TYR A 560 -20.82 16.82 -13.32
C TYR A 560 -21.16 15.51 -14.02
N LEU A 561 -20.49 14.42 -13.67
CA LEU A 561 -20.75 13.09 -14.20
C LEU A 561 -22.15 12.56 -13.81
N LEU A 562 -22.55 12.75 -12.54
CA LEU A 562 -23.76 12.17 -11.98
C LEU A 562 -24.98 13.10 -12.06
N MET A 563 -24.81 14.42 -12.01
CA MET A 563 -25.92 15.38 -12.00
C MET A 563 -26.30 15.86 -13.40
N ARG A 564 -26.35 14.95 -14.35
CA ARG A 564 -26.81 15.20 -15.71
C ARG A 564 -28.34 15.26 -15.81
N LYS A 565 -28.86 15.93 -16.85
CA LYS A 565 -30.28 16.22 -17.01
C LYS A 565 -31.16 14.97 -16.88
N GLU A 566 -30.73 13.83 -17.42
CA GLU A 566 -31.50 12.58 -17.39
C GLU A 566 -31.68 12.09 -15.94
N PHE A 567 -30.62 12.08 -15.17
CA PHE A 567 -30.66 11.59 -13.78
C PHE A 567 -31.39 12.54 -12.85
N LEU A 568 -31.22 13.85 -13.06
CA LEU A 568 -31.95 14.87 -12.29
C LEU A 568 -33.47 14.81 -12.56
N ARG A 569 -33.90 14.59 -13.78
CA ARG A 569 -35.34 14.43 -14.10
C ARG A 569 -35.95 13.23 -13.37
N ILE A 570 -35.27 12.09 -13.37
CA ILE A 570 -35.71 10.89 -12.64
C ILE A 570 -35.79 11.16 -11.13
N TRP A 571 -34.78 11.84 -10.57
CA TRP A 571 -34.77 12.20 -9.16
C TRP A 571 -35.91 13.18 -8.80
N GLN A 572 -36.10 14.26 -9.57
CA GLN A 572 -37.12 15.29 -9.32
C GLN A 572 -38.54 14.75 -9.48
N SER A 573 -38.78 13.81 -10.38
CA SER A 573 -40.12 13.18 -10.55
C SER A 573 -40.57 12.44 -9.26
N LYS A 574 -39.67 12.12 -8.35
CA LYS A 574 -39.98 11.52 -7.07
C LYS A 574 -40.49 12.55 -6.04
N VAL A 575 -40.00 13.79 -6.10
CA VAL A 575 -40.34 14.83 -5.13
C VAL A 575 -41.81 15.28 -5.29
N THR A 576 -42.35 15.26 -6.50
CA THR A 576 -43.74 15.65 -6.79
C THR A 576 -44.77 14.59 -6.42
N SER A 577 -44.38 13.32 -6.18
CA SER A 577 -45.34 12.24 -5.85
C SER A 577 -45.60 12.10 -4.33
N TYR A 578 -45.00 12.92 -3.46
CA TYR A 578 -45.19 12.93 -2.01
C TYR A 578 -45.72 14.28 -1.48
N ALA A 579 -46.17 15.17 -2.31
CA ALA A 579 -46.97 16.33 -1.86
C ALA A 579 -48.41 15.86 -1.71
N PRO A 580 -49.06 16.01 -0.52
CA PRO A 580 -50.43 15.64 -0.30
C PRO A 580 -51.39 16.50 -1.11
#